data_39c3fed9a089a30e7901a7fd6a155594
#
_entry.id   39c3fed9a089a30e7901a7fd6a155594
#
_cell.length_a   1.000
_cell.length_b   1.000
_cell.length_c   1.000
_cell.angle_alpha   90.00
_cell.angle_beta   90.00
_cell.angle_gamma   90.00
#
_symmetry.space_group_name_H-M   'P 1'
#
loop_
_entity.id
_entity.type
_entity.pdbx_description
1 polymer ?
#
loop_
_entity_poly.entity_id
_entity_poly.type
_entity_poly.pdbx_seq_one_letter_code
_entity_poly.pdbx_strand_id
1 'polypeptide(L)'
;MTILRQFFRPRRPQVRRQLPPSHWVQPWWVERYKEQIKNQKLEPPQSNNVARSWTLTGNLDSSHRIAVDPRGLITVKPGSWSLDWWLGVDQTWLYPAQHGSVRQRLVDGAPVVETVIRVAGGDVIHRVYAARVDGEYIVVEVENRASRPLALALAVRPYDHLGGGRVDQIELNDRTLSVDGDVALICGRSPGRLVVGTGGVDPASLLNQTASTDRSITCETGMASAVIIVPLVHGSTFRSAVPLGYTNDAQVIPKLPSAQQVASGWGKHAVSACRFVLPPGLINDLFDASRQSLLLASTGKDVEPAPGAPPRESTDGAATLMALAEAGYRTTVREILISRAKRQDRLGAVTHRNQDVTGATVIAADRALEVAPDPSLAHALSEFVADGTRWMLANPVDGTAEALIAAHKILVRVGAEKAARELSNLLIPIVKSDETTIEQDENLDVVELARSAFELAATDPPEAWRSLEKLASLASPTSSWPSRVNSNTRRGTGGAGHDLRVTAWFVRAVLRLLVDDKDECLRVAAVWPDQWHAQGVEVHQVPSRFGAVSWAVRWHGDRPALLWEVEGGPSDLMVIAPGLDSTFQGEGPMGEQLLAPAAPQNHDVWAPSDQGGTSSSGSFS
;
A
#
# COMPACT_ATOMS: atom_id res chain seq x y z
N MET A 1 13.79 1.61 48.65
CA MET A 1 12.45 1.81 48.03
C MET A 1 12.23 3.24 47.49
N THR A 2 13.27 3.96 47.06
CA THR A 2 13.14 5.38 46.67
C THR A 2 13.65 5.69 45.26
N ILE A 3 14.04 4.68 44.47
CA ILE A 3 14.61 4.88 43.11
C ILE A 3 13.62 4.57 42.00
N LEU A 4 12.49 3.91 42.27
CA LEU A 4 11.50 3.52 41.26
C LEU A 4 10.43 4.57 40.98
N ARG A 5 10.38 5.70 41.70
CA ARG A 5 9.37 6.77 41.49
C ARG A 5 9.74 7.84 40.45
N GLN A 6 10.97 7.82 39.90
CA GLN A 6 11.36 8.82 38.90
C GLN A 6 11.04 8.47 37.44
N PHE A 7 10.67 7.22 37.14
CA PHE A 7 10.40 6.78 35.77
C PHE A 7 8.92 6.81 35.32
N PHE A 8 7.99 7.04 36.24
CA PHE A 8 6.57 7.20 35.93
C PHE A 8 6.09 8.62 36.24
N ARG A 9 6.70 9.63 35.64
CA ARG A 9 5.98 10.89 35.47
C ARG A 9 4.99 10.68 34.32
N PRO A 10 3.66 10.79 34.56
CA PRO A 10 2.71 10.85 33.45
C PRO A 10 3.17 12.01 32.55
N ARG A 11 3.46 11.74 31.29
CA ARG A 11 3.67 12.79 30.29
C ARG A 11 2.46 13.68 30.41
N ARG A 12 2.65 14.94 30.75
CA ARG A 12 1.57 15.96 30.71
C ARG A 12 0.92 15.80 29.33
N PRO A 13 -0.42 15.67 29.26
CA PRO A 13 -1.09 15.65 27.97
C PRO A 13 -0.60 16.88 27.22
N GLN A 14 -0.01 16.68 26.03
CA GLN A 14 0.33 17.79 25.16
C GLN A 14 -0.98 18.52 24.91
N VAL A 15 -1.06 19.79 25.35
CA VAL A 15 -2.22 20.63 25.07
C VAL A 15 -2.32 20.70 23.56
N ARG A 16 -3.31 20.00 23.01
CA ARG A 16 -3.57 20.00 21.58
C ARG A 16 -4.03 21.38 21.20
N ARG A 17 -3.28 22.00 20.34
CA ARG A 17 -3.56 23.32 19.84
C ARG A 17 -4.83 23.28 19.01
N GLN A 18 -5.74 24.18 19.30
CA GLN A 18 -6.92 24.43 18.49
C GLN A 18 -6.47 24.89 17.10
N LEU A 19 -7.04 24.30 16.08
CA LEU A 19 -6.86 24.81 14.72
C LEU A 19 -7.53 26.19 14.62
N PRO A 20 -6.97 27.08 13.80
CA PRO A 20 -7.51 28.42 13.66
C PRO A 20 -8.93 28.44 13.07
N PRO A 21 -9.70 29.49 13.32
CA PRO A 21 -11.06 29.58 12.82
C PRO A 21 -11.15 29.71 11.29
N SER A 22 -12.06 29.16 10.79
CA SER A 22 -12.95 28.96 9.66
C SER A 22 -12.69 29.52 8.25
N HIS A 23 -11.59 30.14 7.87
CA HIS A 23 -11.40 30.67 6.50
C HIS A 23 -10.42 29.86 5.64
N TRP A 24 -9.98 28.71 6.12
CA TRP A 24 -9.00 27.87 5.44
C TRP A 24 -9.66 27.02 4.38
N VAL A 25 -9.11 27.04 3.19
CA VAL A 25 -9.38 26.01 2.22
C VAL A 25 -8.68 24.76 2.70
N GLN A 26 -9.43 23.88 3.29
CA GLN A 26 -8.91 22.72 4.02
C GLN A 26 -9.36 21.45 3.35
N PRO A 27 -8.58 20.38 3.48
CA PRO A 27 -9.09 19.05 3.26
C PRO A 27 -10.37 18.85 4.09
N TRP A 28 -11.38 18.17 3.52
CA TRP A 28 -12.69 17.96 4.13
C TRP A 28 -12.64 17.35 5.55
N TRP A 29 -11.60 16.58 5.90
CA TRP A 29 -11.40 16.03 7.24
C TRP A 29 -11.06 17.10 8.29
N VAL A 30 -10.44 18.18 7.88
CA VAL A 30 -10.18 19.32 8.78
C VAL A 30 -11.45 20.10 9.07
N GLU A 31 -12.36 20.22 8.11
CA GLU A 31 -13.67 20.85 8.32
C GLU A 31 -14.49 20.08 9.36
N ARG A 32 -14.52 18.75 9.25
CA ARG A 32 -15.24 17.93 10.23
C ARG A 32 -14.61 17.96 11.61
N TYR A 33 -13.31 18.10 11.71
CA TYR A 33 -12.63 18.33 12.98
C TYR A 33 -13.08 19.63 13.65
N LYS A 34 -13.24 20.71 12.88
CA LYS A 34 -13.78 21.99 13.39
C LYS A 34 -15.21 21.85 13.88
N GLU A 35 -16.04 21.10 13.19
CA GLU A 35 -17.39 20.82 13.63
C GLU A 35 -17.41 20.07 14.97
N GLN A 36 -16.50 19.12 15.16
CA GLN A 36 -16.37 18.39 16.44
C GLN A 36 -15.95 19.32 17.58
N ILE A 37 -15.02 20.26 17.34
CA ILE A 37 -14.63 21.28 18.32
C ILE A 37 -15.81 22.21 18.64
N LYS A 38 -16.50 22.72 17.61
CA LYS A 38 -17.65 23.61 17.74
C LYS A 38 -18.78 22.97 18.56
N ASN A 39 -18.96 21.68 18.46
CA ASN A 39 -19.98 20.93 19.19
C ASN A 39 -19.54 20.49 20.59
N GLN A 40 -18.42 21.04 21.14
CA GLN A 40 -17.87 20.77 22.47
C GLN A 40 -17.55 19.27 22.75
N LYS A 41 -17.49 18.42 21.75
CA LYS A 41 -16.94 17.08 21.88
C LYS A 41 -15.42 17.18 21.86
N LEU A 42 -14.87 17.57 22.99
CA LEU A 42 -13.44 17.83 23.25
C LEU A 42 -12.62 16.55 23.34
N GLU A 43 -12.86 15.58 22.52
CA GLU A 43 -11.83 14.57 22.28
C GLU A 43 -10.81 15.18 21.31
N PRO A 44 -9.55 15.30 21.75
CA PRO A 44 -8.50 15.71 20.86
C PRO A 44 -8.50 14.75 19.67
N PRO A 45 -8.42 15.22 18.40
CA PRO A 45 -8.36 14.32 17.26
C PRO A 45 -7.11 13.46 17.40
N GLN A 46 -7.29 12.25 17.91
CA GLN A 46 -6.18 11.28 18.00
C GLN A 46 -5.81 10.77 16.63
N SER A 47 -6.71 10.91 15.71
CA SER A 47 -6.53 10.57 14.34
C SER A 47 -7.63 11.23 13.55
N ASN A 48 -7.36 11.50 12.31
CA ASN A 48 -8.37 11.85 11.36
C ASN A 48 -9.34 10.68 11.18
N ASN A 49 -10.41 10.66 11.92
CA ASN A 49 -11.44 9.60 11.85
C ASN A 49 -12.31 9.71 10.58
N VAL A 50 -11.92 10.51 9.63
CA VAL A 50 -12.71 10.85 8.47
C VAL A 50 -11.93 10.51 7.21
N ALA A 51 -12.42 9.54 6.43
CA ALA A 51 -11.85 8.99 5.20
C ALA A 51 -10.32 8.89 5.18
N ARG A 52 -9.83 7.90 5.84
CA ARG A 52 -8.44 7.49 5.76
C ARG A 52 -8.22 6.75 4.44
N SER A 53 -8.06 7.50 3.37
CA SER A 53 -7.78 6.97 2.04
C SER A 53 -6.71 7.84 1.43
N TRP A 54 -5.46 7.45 1.54
CA TRP A 54 -4.32 8.10 0.89
C TRP A 54 -3.48 7.05 0.17
N THR A 55 -2.57 7.51 -0.67
CA THR A 55 -1.64 6.67 -1.42
C THR A 55 -0.24 6.90 -0.92
N LEU A 56 0.49 5.83 -0.65
CA LEU A 56 1.89 5.92 -0.28
C LEU A 56 2.76 6.01 -1.53
N THR A 57 3.81 6.83 -1.45
CA THR A 57 4.96 6.83 -2.36
C THR A 57 6.26 6.87 -1.57
N GLY A 58 7.36 6.46 -2.17
CA GLY A 58 8.67 6.39 -1.52
C GLY A 58 9.72 5.84 -2.46
N ASN A 59 10.98 5.80 -2.04
CA ASN A 59 12.04 5.08 -2.73
C ASN A 59 12.06 3.61 -2.30
N LEU A 60 12.58 2.76 -3.19
CA LEU A 60 12.85 1.37 -2.86
C LEU A 60 13.84 1.31 -1.69
N ASP A 61 13.58 0.42 -0.73
CA ASP A 61 14.41 0.19 0.47
C ASP A 61 14.65 1.43 1.34
N SER A 62 13.78 2.42 1.27
CA SER A 62 13.80 3.61 2.12
C SER A 62 12.90 3.43 3.35
N SER A 63 13.24 4.07 4.46
CA SER A 63 12.35 4.20 5.60
C SER A 63 11.34 5.36 5.45
N HIS A 64 11.51 6.20 4.45
CA HIS A 64 10.63 7.33 4.20
C HIS A 64 9.44 6.92 3.34
N ARG A 65 8.24 7.07 3.87
CA ARG A 65 6.96 6.86 3.18
C ARG A 65 6.17 8.13 3.25
N ILE A 66 5.71 8.58 2.10
CA ILE A 66 5.00 9.84 1.93
C ILE A 66 3.55 9.52 1.59
N ALA A 67 2.62 10.17 2.28
CA ALA A 67 1.21 10.06 2.01
C ALA A 67 0.75 11.18 1.07
N VAL A 68 0.05 10.80 0.02
CA VAL A 68 -0.63 11.70 -0.92
C VAL A 68 -2.12 11.48 -0.79
N ASP A 69 -2.88 12.50 -0.41
CA ASP A 69 -4.32 12.39 -0.27
C ASP A 69 -5.04 12.31 -1.63
N PRO A 70 -6.33 11.95 -1.71
CA PRO A 70 -7.05 11.82 -2.98
C PRO A 70 -7.16 13.12 -3.81
N ARG A 71 -6.70 14.25 -3.27
CA ARG A 71 -6.73 15.56 -3.93
C ARG A 71 -5.33 16.12 -4.22
N GLY A 72 -4.29 15.35 -3.87
CA GLY A 72 -2.90 15.70 -4.14
C GLY A 72 -2.19 16.44 -3.02
N LEU A 73 -2.80 16.62 -1.83
CA LEU A 73 -2.09 17.12 -0.66
C LEU A 73 -1.03 16.10 -0.23
N ILE A 74 0.17 16.58 0.08
CA ILE A 74 1.34 15.76 0.40
C ILE A 74 1.66 15.89 1.88
N THR A 75 1.82 14.78 2.57
CA THR A 75 2.38 14.71 3.92
C THR A 75 3.71 13.98 3.89
N VAL A 76 4.77 14.68 4.22
CA VAL A 76 6.13 14.14 4.22
C VAL A 76 6.41 13.33 5.49
N LYS A 77 5.95 13.84 6.63
CA LYS A 77 6.13 13.21 7.94
C LYS A 77 4.87 13.39 8.78
N PRO A 78 4.27 12.32 9.31
CA PRO A 78 3.12 12.41 10.20
C PRO A 78 3.38 13.30 11.41
N GLY A 79 2.41 14.13 11.78
CA GLY A 79 2.51 15.07 12.90
C GLY A 79 3.29 16.36 12.59
N SER A 80 3.60 16.61 11.32
CA SER A 80 4.35 17.76 10.84
C SER A 80 3.45 18.67 9.97
N TRP A 81 4.02 19.21 8.93
CA TRP A 81 3.33 20.05 7.95
C TRP A 81 2.93 19.26 6.71
N SER A 82 2.02 19.83 5.92
CA SER A 82 1.65 19.34 4.60
C SER A 82 1.94 20.37 3.52
N LEU A 83 2.12 19.90 2.29
CA LEU A 83 2.22 20.70 1.08
C LEU A 83 0.94 20.52 0.26
N ASP A 84 0.17 21.60 0.14
CA ASP A 84 -1.03 21.69 -0.68
C ASP A 84 -0.74 22.44 -1.98
N TRP A 85 -1.60 22.32 -2.99
CA TRP A 85 -1.45 22.97 -4.28
C TRP A 85 -2.76 23.56 -4.77
N TRP A 86 -2.69 24.76 -5.35
CA TRP A 86 -3.85 25.49 -5.84
C TRP A 86 -3.55 26.14 -7.19
N LEU A 87 -4.58 26.43 -7.97
CA LEU A 87 -4.48 27.00 -9.30
C LEU A 87 -5.20 28.33 -9.41
N GLY A 88 -4.50 29.36 -9.80
CA GLY A 88 -5.07 30.67 -10.14
C GLY A 88 -5.46 30.68 -11.62
N VAL A 89 -6.76 30.82 -11.90
CA VAL A 89 -7.36 30.85 -13.24
C VAL A 89 -8.26 32.08 -13.32
N ASP A 90 -8.03 32.94 -14.29
CA ASP A 90 -8.91 34.12 -14.54
C ASP A 90 -9.29 34.90 -13.28
N GLN A 91 -8.33 35.24 -12.44
CA GLN A 91 -8.48 35.97 -11.16
C GLN A 91 -9.20 35.19 -10.04
N THR A 92 -9.51 33.93 -10.24
CA THR A 92 -10.09 33.05 -9.22
C THR A 92 -9.12 31.94 -8.84
N TRP A 93 -9.19 31.47 -7.59
CA TRP A 93 -8.40 30.35 -7.13
C TRP A 93 -9.24 29.08 -7.10
N LEU A 94 -8.71 28.00 -7.72
CA LEU A 94 -9.26 26.66 -7.67
C LEU A 94 -8.47 25.85 -6.64
N TYR A 95 -9.20 25.21 -5.76
CA TYR A 95 -8.68 24.39 -4.67
C TYR A 95 -9.03 22.92 -4.95
N PRO A 96 -8.05 22.05 -5.25
CA PRO A 96 -8.33 20.64 -5.54
C PRO A 96 -9.15 19.95 -4.45
N ALA A 97 -8.93 20.31 -3.17
CA ALA A 97 -9.69 19.77 -2.05
C ALA A 97 -11.22 19.97 -2.18
N GLN A 98 -11.66 21.00 -2.91
CA GLN A 98 -13.07 21.37 -3.08
C GLN A 98 -13.58 21.15 -4.52
N HIS A 99 -12.70 20.75 -5.45
CA HIS A 99 -13.05 20.68 -6.86
C HIS A 99 -13.52 19.28 -7.27
N GLY A 100 -14.73 19.19 -7.87
CA GLY A 100 -15.37 17.93 -8.23
C GLY A 100 -14.68 17.15 -9.35
N SER A 101 -13.92 17.82 -10.24
CA SER A 101 -13.28 17.19 -11.40
C SER A 101 -11.90 16.60 -11.13
N VAL A 102 -11.45 16.54 -9.89
CA VAL A 102 -10.16 15.94 -9.55
C VAL A 102 -10.20 14.43 -9.72
N ARG A 103 -9.23 13.90 -10.46
CA ARG A 103 -9.02 12.47 -10.68
C ARG A 103 -7.60 12.12 -10.31
N GLN A 104 -7.40 10.95 -9.72
CA GLN A 104 -6.09 10.48 -9.31
C GLN A 104 -5.84 9.07 -9.84
N ARG A 105 -4.59 8.76 -10.20
CA ARG A 105 -4.17 7.43 -10.65
C ARG A 105 -2.68 7.24 -10.36
N LEU A 106 -2.20 6.01 -10.49
CA LEU A 106 -0.78 5.70 -10.59
C LEU A 106 -0.30 5.80 -12.04
N VAL A 107 0.96 6.18 -12.24
CA VAL A 107 1.61 6.11 -13.55
C VAL A 107 2.15 4.69 -13.74
N ASP A 108 1.64 3.96 -14.73
CA ASP A 108 2.02 2.58 -15.06
C ASP A 108 2.01 1.63 -13.83
N GLY A 109 1.04 1.82 -12.91
CA GLY A 109 0.94 1.03 -11.68
C GLY A 109 2.04 1.29 -10.64
N ALA A 110 3.03 2.15 -10.95
CA ALA A 110 4.12 2.48 -10.04
C ALA A 110 3.67 3.45 -8.94
N PRO A 111 4.38 3.53 -7.78
CA PRO A 111 4.09 4.51 -6.74
C PRO A 111 4.49 5.95 -7.15
N VAL A 112 4.01 6.35 -8.30
CA VAL A 112 4.05 7.69 -8.89
C VAL A 112 2.61 8.20 -8.98
N VAL A 113 2.22 9.06 -8.07
CA VAL A 113 0.83 9.51 -7.93
C VAL A 113 0.59 10.69 -8.87
N GLU A 114 -0.34 10.52 -9.81
CA GLU A 114 -0.76 11.57 -10.73
C GLU A 114 -2.18 12.04 -10.37
N THR A 115 -2.32 13.33 -10.05
CA THR A 115 -3.59 13.99 -9.75
C THR A 115 -3.91 14.98 -10.87
N VAL A 116 -5.04 14.82 -11.54
CA VAL A 116 -5.46 15.65 -12.67
C VAL A 116 -6.68 16.48 -12.29
N ILE A 117 -6.62 17.77 -12.56
CA ILE A 117 -7.76 18.68 -12.43
C ILE A 117 -8.13 19.28 -13.79
N ARG A 118 -9.41 19.26 -14.12
CA ARG A 118 -9.93 19.91 -15.33
C ARG A 118 -10.15 21.38 -15.04
N VAL A 119 -9.54 22.23 -15.86
CA VAL A 119 -9.74 23.69 -15.86
C VAL A 119 -10.26 24.16 -17.22
N ALA A 120 -10.63 25.42 -17.33
CA ALA A 120 -11.02 25.99 -18.62
C ALA A 120 -9.83 25.94 -19.61
N GLY A 121 -10.03 25.22 -20.72
CA GLY A 121 -9.05 25.09 -21.78
C GLY A 121 -8.14 23.87 -21.71
N GLY A 122 -8.30 22.98 -20.73
CA GLY A 122 -7.51 21.74 -20.67
C GLY A 122 -7.37 21.15 -19.28
N ASP A 123 -6.35 20.36 -19.10
CA ASP A 123 -6.02 19.71 -17.83
C ASP A 123 -4.75 20.31 -17.21
N VAL A 124 -4.69 20.29 -15.88
CA VAL A 124 -3.45 20.51 -15.12
C VAL A 124 -3.13 19.22 -14.40
N ILE A 125 -1.89 18.79 -14.50
CA ILE A 125 -1.42 17.50 -13.99
C ILE A 125 -0.41 17.74 -12.88
N HIS A 126 -0.71 17.26 -11.69
CA HIS A 126 0.16 17.26 -10.53
C HIS A 126 0.69 15.85 -10.30
N ARG A 127 2.03 15.66 -10.26
CA ARG A 127 2.66 14.37 -10.02
C ARG A 127 3.52 14.43 -8.77
N VAL A 128 3.41 13.40 -7.96
CA VAL A 128 4.20 13.22 -6.73
C VAL A 128 4.86 11.85 -6.76
N TYR A 129 6.16 11.83 -6.60
CA TYR A 129 6.94 10.61 -6.58
C TYR A 129 8.26 10.79 -5.84
N ALA A 130 8.85 9.70 -5.37
CA ALA A 130 10.16 9.72 -4.75
C ALA A 130 11.27 9.52 -5.80
N ALA A 131 12.41 10.15 -5.57
CA ALA A 131 13.62 9.98 -6.37
C ALA A 131 14.87 9.98 -5.47
N ARG A 132 15.91 9.27 -5.91
CA ARG A 132 17.20 9.21 -5.20
C ARG A 132 18.31 9.69 -6.13
N VAL A 133 18.91 10.84 -5.80
CA VAL A 133 20.07 11.44 -6.50
C VAL A 133 20.89 12.17 -5.45
N ASP A 134 22.06 11.66 -5.08
CA ASP A 134 22.88 12.23 -4.00
C ASP A 134 22.10 12.53 -2.69
N GLY A 135 21.01 11.80 -2.45
CA GLY A 135 20.04 12.00 -1.38
C GLY A 135 18.66 11.52 -1.80
N GLU A 136 17.69 11.53 -0.87
CA GLU A 136 16.31 11.17 -1.14
C GLU A 136 15.42 12.41 -1.21
N TYR A 137 14.55 12.44 -2.20
CA TYR A 137 13.67 13.58 -2.47
C TYR A 137 12.27 13.10 -2.83
N ILE A 138 11.26 13.90 -2.45
CA ILE A 138 9.95 13.85 -3.09
C ILE A 138 9.91 14.91 -4.17
N VAL A 139 9.69 14.49 -5.37
CA VAL A 139 9.53 15.36 -6.53
C VAL A 139 8.07 15.73 -6.68
N VAL A 140 7.80 17.00 -6.84
CA VAL A 140 6.47 17.56 -7.11
C VAL A 140 6.54 18.26 -8.46
N GLU A 141 5.82 17.72 -9.44
CA GLU A 141 5.70 18.30 -10.78
C GLU A 141 4.28 18.78 -11.00
N VAL A 142 4.14 20.00 -11.56
CA VAL A 142 2.85 20.50 -12.02
C VAL A 142 2.97 20.94 -13.47
N GLU A 143 2.25 20.26 -14.35
CA GLU A 143 2.25 20.46 -15.80
C GLU A 143 0.95 21.14 -16.22
N ASN A 144 1.06 22.26 -16.94
CA ASN A 144 -0.09 22.95 -17.51
C ASN A 144 -0.33 22.50 -18.95
N ARG A 145 -1.36 21.72 -19.17
CA ARG A 145 -1.85 21.33 -20.50
C ARG A 145 -3.06 22.16 -20.96
N ALA A 146 -3.50 23.13 -20.14
CA ALA A 146 -4.56 24.04 -20.56
C ALA A 146 -4.01 25.08 -21.56
N SER A 147 -4.84 25.54 -22.48
CA SER A 147 -4.47 26.48 -23.55
C SER A 147 -4.16 27.91 -23.08
N ARG A 148 -4.14 28.16 -21.78
CA ARG A 148 -3.91 29.48 -21.18
C ARG A 148 -2.90 29.42 -20.03
N PRO A 149 -2.22 30.53 -19.71
CA PRO A 149 -1.35 30.59 -18.56
C PRO A 149 -2.16 30.56 -17.26
N LEU A 150 -1.55 29.98 -16.22
CA LEU A 150 -2.12 29.83 -14.88
C LEU A 150 -1.12 30.36 -13.85
N ALA A 151 -1.59 30.54 -12.62
CA ALA A 151 -0.73 30.66 -11.46
C ALA A 151 -0.76 29.36 -10.65
N LEU A 152 0.39 28.82 -10.29
CA LEU A 152 0.50 27.72 -9.34
C LEU A 152 0.82 28.29 -7.97
N ALA A 153 0.05 27.91 -6.96
CA ALA A 153 0.33 28.15 -5.56
C ALA A 153 0.70 26.83 -4.89
N LEU A 154 1.82 26.79 -4.17
CA LEU A 154 2.20 25.69 -3.28
C LEU A 154 2.16 26.20 -1.84
N ALA A 155 1.35 25.56 -1.00
CA ALA A 155 1.03 26.01 0.34
C ALA A 155 1.58 25.05 1.41
N VAL A 156 2.48 25.55 2.26
CA VAL A 156 2.87 24.88 3.50
C VAL A 156 1.86 25.20 4.59
N ARG A 157 1.31 24.15 5.20
CA ARG A 157 0.23 24.26 6.18
C ARG A 157 0.53 23.47 7.45
N PRO A 158 0.17 23.99 8.66
CA PRO A 158 0.51 23.37 9.95
C PRO A 158 -0.44 22.22 10.31
N TYR A 159 -0.73 21.32 9.36
CA TYR A 159 -1.50 20.10 9.58
C TYR A 159 -1.18 19.08 8.49
N ASP A 160 -1.52 17.85 8.74
CA ASP A 160 -1.33 16.73 7.83
C ASP A 160 -2.60 15.86 7.71
N HIS A 161 -2.48 14.72 7.04
CA HIS A 161 -3.59 13.77 6.86
C HIS A 161 -4.03 13.07 8.17
N LEU A 162 -3.27 13.20 9.26
CA LEU A 162 -3.59 12.63 10.58
C LEU A 162 -4.10 13.69 11.57
N GLY A 163 -3.89 14.98 11.32
CA GLY A 163 -4.32 16.05 12.22
C GLY A 163 -3.46 17.29 12.16
N GLY A 164 -3.43 18.06 13.25
CA GLY A 164 -2.62 19.26 13.37
C GLY A 164 -1.14 18.95 13.58
N GLY A 165 -0.29 19.66 12.85
CA GLY A 165 1.16 19.73 13.07
C GLY A 165 1.56 21.05 13.69
N ARG A 166 2.84 21.20 14.08
CA ARG A 166 3.41 22.44 14.56
C ARG A 166 4.35 23.01 13.52
N VAL A 167 4.20 24.28 13.19
CA VAL A 167 5.10 25.08 12.35
C VAL A 167 5.33 26.41 13.05
N ASP A 168 6.55 26.63 13.54
CA ASP A 168 6.90 27.85 14.27
C ASP A 168 7.47 28.93 13.34
N GLN A 169 8.21 28.53 12.30
CA GLN A 169 8.86 29.46 11.38
C GLN A 169 8.82 28.95 9.94
N ILE A 170 8.59 29.85 9.01
CA ILE A 170 8.77 29.60 7.57
C ILE A 170 9.62 30.72 6.98
N GLU A 171 10.60 30.38 6.15
CA GLU A 171 11.48 31.33 5.48
C GLU A 171 11.67 30.94 4.01
N LEU A 172 11.61 31.94 3.10
CA LEU A 172 11.91 31.78 1.70
C LEU A 172 13.22 32.49 1.36
N ASN A 173 14.25 31.74 1.02
CA ASN A 173 15.52 32.24 0.56
C ASN A 173 15.76 31.80 -0.89
N ASP A 174 15.69 32.77 -1.83
CA ASP A 174 15.73 32.55 -3.30
C ASP A 174 14.74 31.43 -3.72
N ARG A 175 15.23 30.23 -3.97
CA ARG A 175 14.44 29.07 -4.42
C ARG A 175 14.15 28.04 -3.33
N THR A 176 14.60 28.30 -2.11
CA THR A 176 14.49 27.35 -1.00
C THR A 176 13.54 27.87 0.05
N LEU A 177 12.49 27.10 0.34
CA LEU A 177 11.58 27.32 1.46
C LEU A 177 12.01 26.42 2.61
N SER A 178 12.22 27.00 3.78
CA SER A 178 12.54 26.30 5.02
C SER A 178 11.38 26.35 5.99
N VAL A 179 11.18 25.27 6.77
CA VAL A 179 10.22 25.15 7.85
C VAL A 179 10.98 24.76 9.11
N ASP A 180 10.86 25.57 10.17
CA ASP A 180 11.53 25.37 11.46
C ASP A 180 13.06 25.15 11.33
N GLY A 181 13.67 25.82 10.35
CA GLY A 181 15.11 25.74 10.04
C GLY A 181 15.50 24.62 9.07
N ASP A 182 14.64 23.65 8.81
CA ASP A 182 14.88 22.56 7.86
C ASP A 182 14.40 22.94 6.45
N VAL A 183 15.12 22.51 5.41
CA VAL A 183 14.70 22.71 4.01
C VAL A 183 13.43 21.88 3.75
N ALA A 184 12.33 22.57 3.50
CA ALA A 184 11.03 21.97 3.23
C ALA A 184 10.74 21.82 1.73
N LEU A 185 11.18 22.78 0.90
CA LEU A 185 10.93 22.76 -0.54
C LEU A 185 12.04 23.47 -1.31
N ILE A 186 12.57 22.82 -2.30
CA ILE A 186 13.49 23.38 -3.31
C ILE A 186 12.71 23.60 -4.60
N CYS A 187 12.66 24.83 -5.09
CA CYS A 187 11.95 25.19 -6.31
C CYS A 187 12.87 25.19 -7.53
N GLY A 188 12.40 24.72 -8.67
CA GLY A 188 13.17 24.73 -9.93
C GLY A 188 13.45 26.14 -10.45
N ARG A 189 12.69 27.13 -10.01
CA ARG A 189 12.88 28.57 -10.26
C ARG A 189 12.41 29.38 -9.07
N SER A 190 12.93 30.59 -8.91
CA SER A 190 12.52 31.48 -7.81
C SER A 190 11.03 31.79 -7.89
N PRO A 191 10.28 31.64 -6.78
CA PRO A 191 8.89 32.03 -6.71
C PRO A 191 8.71 33.53 -6.96
N GLY A 192 7.67 33.89 -7.72
CA GLY A 192 7.37 35.30 -8.00
C GLY A 192 6.75 36.02 -6.80
N ARG A 193 6.09 35.30 -5.89
CA ARG A 193 5.40 35.88 -4.74
C ARG A 193 5.38 34.90 -3.57
N LEU A 194 5.52 35.42 -2.35
CA LEU A 194 5.24 34.72 -1.09
C LEU A 194 4.03 35.39 -0.41
N VAL A 195 3.15 34.58 0.13
CA VAL A 195 2.04 35.00 1.01
C VAL A 195 2.17 34.22 2.29
N VAL A 196 2.08 34.89 3.42
CA VAL A 196 2.28 34.29 4.75
C VAL A 196 1.06 34.50 5.64
N GLY A 197 0.80 33.54 6.51
CA GLY A 197 -0.27 33.57 7.49
C GLY A 197 0.23 33.20 8.88
N THR A 198 -0.27 33.91 9.91
CA THR A 198 0.02 33.63 11.32
C THR A 198 -1.24 33.17 12.04
N GLY A 199 -1.04 32.39 13.10
CA GLY A 199 -1.97 32.15 14.22
C GLY A 199 -3.47 32.00 13.94
N GLY A 200 -3.85 31.63 12.73
CA GLY A 200 -5.24 31.43 12.38
C GLY A 200 -5.68 32.05 11.07
N VAL A 201 -4.80 32.79 10.40
CA VAL A 201 -5.12 33.32 9.07
C VAL A 201 -4.68 32.31 8.02
N ASP A 202 -5.63 31.77 7.26
CA ASP A 202 -5.31 30.94 6.10
C ASP A 202 -4.72 31.83 5.00
N PRO A 203 -3.50 31.53 4.50
CA PRO A 203 -2.91 32.28 3.40
C PRO A 203 -3.77 32.22 2.12
N ALA A 204 -4.68 31.25 1.97
CA ALA A 204 -5.67 31.24 0.90
C ALA A 204 -6.55 32.49 0.89
N SER A 205 -6.91 33.01 2.06
CA SER A 205 -7.70 34.26 2.20
C SER A 205 -6.91 35.53 1.81
N LEU A 206 -5.58 35.41 1.77
CA LEU A 206 -4.67 36.53 1.48
C LEU A 206 -4.19 36.52 0.02
N LEU A 207 -4.51 35.48 -0.77
CA LEU A 207 -4.00 35.30 -2.14
C LEU A 207 -4.31 36.48 -3.07
N ASN A 208 -5.45 37.13 -2.89
CA ASN A 208 -5.91 38.27 -3.70
C ASN A 208 -5.49 39.62 -3.14
N GLN A 209 -4.80 39.65 -1.98
CA GLN A 209 -4.35 40.89 -1.37
C GLN A 209 -2.97 41.33 -1.95
N THR A 210 -2.55 42.54 -1.65
CA THR A 210 -1.24 43.06 -2.05
C THR A 210 -0.14 42.18 -1.49
N ALA A 211 0.90 41.88 -2.31
CA ALA A 211 2.01 41.06 -1.90
C ALA A 211 2.71 41.64 -0.66
N SER A 212 2.96 40.80 0.35
CA SER A 212 3.89 41.13 1.42
C SER A 212 5.32 41.17 0.86
N THR A 213 6.12 42.09 1.39
CA THR A 213 7.56 42.18 1.17
C THR A 213 8.33 41.15 2.03
N ASP A 214 7.65 40.61 3.04
CA ASP A 214 8.26 39.70 4.01
C ASP A 214 8.59 38.35 3.37
N ARG A 215 9.81 37.91 3.60
CA ARG A 215 10.33 36.63 3.13
C ARG A 215 10.33 35.55 4.22
N SER A 216 9.88 35.89 5.41
CA SER A 216 9.82 35.00 6.56
C SER A 216 8.60 35.29 7.41
N ILE A 217 8.20 34.29 8.19
CA ILE A 217 7.13 34.36 9.17
C ILE A 217 7.52 33.55 10.40
N THR A 218 7.28 34.09 11.59
CA THR A 218 7.39 33.38 12.86
C THR A 218 6.05 33.42 13.57
N CYS A 219 5.65 32.30 14.16
CA CYS A 219 4.38 32.15 14.86
C CYS A 219 4.57 31.38 16.17
N GLU A 220 4.56 32.08 17.30
CA GLU A 220 4.74 31.47 18.63
C GLU A 220 3.73 30.38 18.95
N THR A 221 2.53 30.47 18.36
CA THR A 221 1.49 29.45 18.54
C THR A 221 1.72 28.18 17.71
N GLY A 222 2.75 28.14 16.84
CA GLY A 222 3.07 27.01 15.97
C GLY A 222 2.07 26.82 14.83
N MET A 223 1.45 27.90 14.37
CA MET A 223 0.45 27.91 13.31
C MET A 223 0.90 28.80 12.15
N ALA A 224 2.21 28.84 11.86
CA ALA A 224 2.71 29.50 10.68
C ALA A 224 2.29 28.73 9.42
N SER A 225 1.93 29.48 8.38
CA SER A 225 1.62 28.95 7.07
C SER A 225 2.12 29.90 5.99
N ALA A 226 2.48 29.36 4.82
CA ALA A 226 2.96 30.17 3.71
C ALA A 226 2.53 29.59 2.37
N VAL A 227 2.36 30.45 1.38
CA VAL A 227 2.09 30.07 -0.01
C VAL A 227 3.11 30.74 -0.91
N ILE A 228 3.83 29.95 -1.69
CA ILE A 228 4.61 30.44 -2.80
C ILE A 228 3.79 30.40 -4.10
N ILE A 229 3.91 31.43 -4.92
CA ILE A 229 3.17 31.54 -6.18
C ILE A 229 4.16 31.63 -7.33
N VAL A 230 3.97 30.78 -8.34
CA VAL A 230 4.77 30.75 -9.57
C VAL A 230 3.87 30.81 -10.80
N PRO A 231 4.25 31.54 -11.86
CA PRO A 231 3.52 31.51 -13.13
C PRO A 231 3.69 30.13 -13.80
N LEU A 232 2.64 29.61 -14.41
CA LEU A 232 2.64 28.33 -15.10
C LEU A 232 2.06 28.54 -16.51
N VAL A 233 2.94 28.79 -17.49
CA VAL A 233 2.52 29.02 -18.87
C VAL A 233 2.05 27.72 -19.55
N HIS A 234 1.30 27.85 -20.64
CA HIS A 234 0.86 26.69 -21.42
C HIS A 234 2.05 25.80 -21.85
N GLY A 235 1.88 24.48 -21.72
CA GLY A 235 2.89 23.49 -22.08
C GLY A 235 4.09 23.43 -21.15
N SER A 236 4.14 24.24 -20.06
CA SER A 236 5.26 24.21 -19.13
C SER A 236 5.00 23.30 -17.93
N THR A 237 6.09 22.77 -17.40
CA THR A 237 6.11 22.03 -16.14
C THR A 237 6.90 22.80 -15.09
N PHE A 238 6.30 23.03 -13.94
CA PHE A 238 7.02 23.46 -12.75
C PHE A 238 7.44 22.24 -11.95
N ARG A 239 8.73 22.17 -11.59
CA ARG A 239 9.28 21.09 -10.79
C ARG A 239 9.85 21.63 -9.50
N SER A 240 9.59 20.93 -8.42
CA SER A 240 10.15 21.20 -7.09
C SER A 240 10.46 19.88 -6.39
N ALA A 241 11.27 19.95 -5.32
CA ALA A 241 11.65 18.78 -4.55
C ALA A 241 11.57 19.06 -3.04
N VAL A 242 11.08 18.10 -2.28
CA VAL A 242 11.14 18.07 -0.82
C VAL A 242 12.25 17.10 -0.41
N PRO A 243 13.33 17.55 0.23
CA PRO A 243 14.38 16.68 0.75
C PRO A 243 13.84 15.78 1.87
N LEU A 244 14.25 14.51 1.90
CA LEU A 244 13.92 13.53 2.95
C LEU A 244 15.04 13.33 3.96
N GLY A 245 16.06 14.21 3.95
CA GLY A 245 17.22 14.19 4.83
C GLY A 245 17.93 15.55 4.81
N TYR A 246 19.12 15.61 5.37
CA TYR A 246 19.90 16.85 5.54
C TYR A 246 20.58 17.38 4.26
N THR A 247 20.00 17.20 3.10
CA THR A 247 20.55 17.67 1.83
C THR A 247 20.02 19.03 1.46
N ASN A 248 20.92 19.98 1.09
CA ASN A 248 20.61 21.36 0.73
C ASN A 248 20.97 21.72 -0.72
N ASP A 249 21.17 20.72 -1.59
CA ASP A 249 21.58 21.01 -2.97
C ASP A 249 20.44 21.67 -3.78
N ALA A 250 20.44 22.99 -3.84
CA ALA A 250 19.50 23.76 -4.67
C ALA A 250 19.64 23.46 -6.19
N GLN A 251 20.72 22.81 -6.61
CA GLN A 251 20.97 22.41 -7.99
C GLN A 251 20.48 20.99 -8.31
N VAL A 252 19.80 20.31 -7.38
CA VAL A 252 19.31 18.94 -7.56
C VAL A 252 18.23 18.84 -8.65
N ILE A 253 17.39 19.86 -8.81
CA ILE A 253 16.19 19.80 -9.69
C ILE A 253 16.50 19.31 -11.13
N PRO A 254 17.54 19.80 -11.82
CA PRO A 254 17.87 19.31 -13.18
C PRO A 254 18.35 17.85 -13.22
N LYS A 255 18.86 17.34 -12.10
CA LYS A 255 19.39 15.97 -12.00
C LYS A 255 18.29 14.93 -11.71
N LEU A 256 17.13 15.37 -11.20
CA LEU A 256 16.04 14.48 -10.82
C LEU A 256 15.42 13.78 -12.04
N PRO A 257 15.14 12.47 -11.96
CA PRO A 257 14.47 11.74 -13.04
C PRO A 257 13.03 12.27 -13.24
N SER A 258 12.48 12.03 -14.41
CA SER A 258 11.08 12.28 -14.69
C SER A 258 10.17 11.21 -14.04
N ALA A 259 8.89 11.53 -13.86
CA ALA A 259 7.88 10.60 -13.37
C ALA A 259 7.86 9.28 -14.19
N GLN A 260 7.98 9.37 -15.52
CA GLN A 260 8.00 8.21 -16.41
C GLN A 260 9.26 7.35 -16.22
N GLN A 261 10.43 7.97 -16.01
CA GLN A 261 11.67 7.23 -15.74
C GLN A 261 11.58 6.49 -14.40
N VAL A 262 11.00 7.13 -13.37
CA VAL A 262 10.76 6.48 -12.07
C VAL A 262 9.77 5.34 -12.21
N ALA A 263 8.62 5.54 -12.87
CA ALA A 263 7.64 4.49 -13.10
C ALA A 263 8.24 3.30 -13.87
N SER A 264 9.01 3.56 -14.93
CA SER A 264 9.72 2.51 -15.67
C SER A 264 10.75 1.76 -14.81
N GLY A 265 11.42 2.44 -13.87
CA GLY A 265 12.31 1.80 -12.89
C GLY A 265 11.57 0.84 -11.98
N TRP A 266 10.44 1.26 -11.42
CA TRP A 266 9.58 0.41 -10.60
C TRP A 266 9.07 -0.82 -11.35
N GLY A 267 8.60 -0.64 -12.59
CA GLY A 267 8.17 -1.74 -13.45
C GLY A 267 9.27 -2.80 -13.68
N LYS A 268 10.53 -2.37 -13.87
CA LYS A 268 11.67 -3.28 -13.99
C LYS A 268 11.91 -4.09 -12.70
N HIS A 269 11.78 -3.47 -11.54
CA HIS A 269 11.87 -4.19 -10.27
C HIS A 269 10.71 -5.18 -10.07
N ALA A 270 9.51 -4.81 -10.46
CA ALA A 270 8.35 -5.71 -10.34
C ALA A 270 8.50 -6.98 -11.17
N VAL A 271 9.06 -6.89 -12.38
CA VAL A 271 9.26 -8.04 -13.29
C VAL A 271 10.59 -8.78 -13.08
N SER A 272 11.48 -8.30 -12.21
CA SER A 272 12.76 -8.96 -11.91
C SER A 272 12.60 -10.26 -11.10
N ALA A 273 11.43 -10.48 -10.51
CA ALA A 273 11.06 -11.70 -9.79
C ALA A 273 10.15 -12.58 -10.65
N CYS A 274 8.83 -12.57 -10.44
CA CYS A 274 7.87 -13.32 -11.25
C CYS A 274 7.28 -12.44 -12.35
N ARG A 275 7.00 -13.02 -13.53
CA ARG A 275 6.34 -12.33 -14.63
C ARG A 275 4.98 -12.96 -14.90
N PHE A 276 4.00 -12.13 -15.18
CA PHE A 276 2.63 -12.54 -15.49
C PHE A 276 2.15 -11.82 -16.74
N VAL A 277 1.45 -12.56 -17.61
CA VAL A 277 0.68 -12.02 -18.73
C VAL A 277 -0.74 -12.50 -18.51
N LEU A 278 -1.55 -11.65 -17.89
CA LEU A 278 -2.94 -11.93 -17.58
C LEU A 278 -3.87 -11.10 -18.49
N PRO A 279 -5.07 -11.59 -18.79
CA PRO A 279 -6.04 -10.84 -19.58
C PRO A 279 -6.38 -9.49 -18.91
N PRO A 280 -6.68 -8.43 -19.70
CA PRO A 280 -7.05 -7.14 -19.14
C PRO A 280 -8.26 -7.25 -18.20
N GLY A 281 -8.21 -6.55 -17.07
CA GLY A 281 -9.29 -6.54 -16.08
C GLY A 281 -8.87 -5.92 -14.76
N LEU A 282 -9.87 -5.49 -13.96
CA LEU A 282 -9.62 -4.74 -12.72
C LEU A 282 -8.71 -5.49 -11.74
N ILE A 283 -8.92 -6.81 -11.55
CA ILE A 283 -8.08 -7.60 -10.65
C ILE A 283 -6.64 -7.67 -11.16
N ASN A 284 -6.44 -7.79 -12.47
CA ASN A 284 -5.10 -7.88 -13.06
C ASN A 284 -4.36 -6.55 -12.96
N ASP A 285 -5.04 -5.42 -13.24
CA ASP A 285 -4.48 -4.08 -13.09
C ASP A 285 -4.09 -3.80 -11.63
N LEU A 286 -4.97 -4.21 -10.69
CA LEU A 286 -4.70 -4.11 -9.25
C LEU A 286 -3.54 -5.02 -8.82
N PHE A 287 -3.43 -6.22 -9.38
CA PHE A 287 -2.35 -7.15 -9.07
C PHE A 287 -0.99 -6.61 -9.49
N ASP A 288 -0.88 -6.06 -10.71
CA ASP A 288 0.35 -5.45 -11.19
C ASP A 288 0.77 -4.21 -10.38
N ALA A 289 -0.18 -3.34 -10.05
CA ALA A 289 0.07 -2.19 -9.18
C ALA A 289 0.42 -2.62 -7.74
N SER A 290 -0.25 -3.65 -7.22
CA SER A 290 -0.03 -4.18 -5.87
C SER A 290 1.36 -4.79 -5.70
N ARG A 291 1.88 -5.49 -6.70
CA ARG A 291 3.24 -6.03 -6.68
C ARG A 291 4.29 -4.94 -6.57
N GLN A 292 4.09 -3.81 -7.26
CA GLN A 292 4.96 -2.65 -7.15
C GLN A 292 4.81 -1.97 -5.77
N SER A 293 3.57 -1.78 -5.31
CA SER A 293 3.28 -1.18 -4.00
C SER A 293 3.80 -2.03 -2.83
N LEU A 294 3.81 -3.36 -2.97
CA LEU A 294 4.33 -4.27 -1.96
C LEU A 294 5.82 -4.01 -1.65
N LEU A 295 6.60 -3.63 -2.66
CA LEU A 295 8.00 -3.25 -2.47
C LEU A 295 8.17 -2.00 -1.61
N LEU A 296 7.16 -1.12 -1.51
CA LEU A 296 7.18 0.02 -0.58
C LEU A 296 7.20 -0.42 0.89
N ALA A 297 6.78 -1.64 1.20
CA ALA A 297 6.84 -2.13 2.57
C ALA A 297 8.27 -2.35 3.06
N SER A 298 9.22 -2.64 2.14
CA SER A 298 10.63 -2.84 2.48
C SER A 298 11.32 -1.53 2.84
N THR A 299 12.07 -1.55 3.95
CA THR A 299 12.98 -0.47 4.36
C THR A 299 14.44 -0.86 4.16
N GLY A 300 14.72 -1.95 3.44
CA GLY A 300 16.04 -2.54 3.27
C GLY A 300 16.54 -3.34 4.48
N LYS A 301 16.02 -3.08 5.68
CA LYS A 301 16.38 -3.78 6.92
C LYS A 301 15.19 -4.36 7.67
N ASP A 302 14.00 -3.94 7.32
CA ASP A 302 12.73 -4.38 7.91
C ASP A 302 11.56 -4.14 6.94
N VAL A 303 10.34 -4.44 7.39
CA VAL A 303 9.12 -4.11 6.67
C VAL A 303 8.21 -3.23 7.54
N GLU A 304 7.57 -2.26 6.90
CA GLU A 304 6.57 -1.36 7.48
C GLU A 304 5.30 -1.38 6.64
N PRO A 305 4.45 -2.41 6.79
CA PRO A 305 3.30 -2.60 5.91
C PRO A 305 2.17 -1.60 6.16
N ALA A 306 2.11 -1.03 7.36
CA ALA A 306 1.03 -0.12 7.76
C ALA A 306 1.58 1.01 8.62
N PRO A 307 2.17 2.07 8.03
CA PRO A 307 2.67 3.22 8.78
C PRO A 307 1.59 3.82 9.68
N GLY A 308 1.87 3.89 11.00
CA GLY A 308 0.92 4.40 11.99
C GLY A 308 -0.20 3.42 12.41
N ALA A 309 -0.24 2.21 11.88
CA ALA A 309 -1.16 1.14 12.28
C ALA A 309 -0.39 -0.18 12.42
N PRO A 310 0.07 -0.53 13.62
CA PRO A 310 0.83 -1.75 13.86
C PRO A 310 0.02 -3.01 13.57
N PRO A 311 0.66 -4.09 13.10
CA PRO A 311 0.01 -5.39 12.98
C PRO A 311 -0.44 -5.87 14.38
N ARG A 312 -1.64 -6.42 14.46
CA ARG A 312 -2.21 -6.91 15.74
C ARG A 312 -1.83 -8.37 16.01
N GLU A 313 -1.55 -9.13 14.96
CA GLU A 313 -1.29 -10.58 15.00
C GLU A 313 0.02 -10.93 14.31
N SER A 314 0.64 -12.04 14.74
CA SER A 314 1.88 -12.53 14.14
C SER A 314 1.73 -12.88 12.67
N THR A 315 0.60 -13.46 12.26
CA THR A 315 0.30 -13.81 10.87
C THR A 315 0.21 -12.60 9.97
N ASP A 316 -0.48 -11.54 10.41
CA ASP A 316 -0.56 -10.27 9.68
C ASP A 316 0.80 -9.58 9.56
N GLY A 317 1.62 -9.66 10.62
CA GLY A 317 2.99 -9.15 10.60
C GLY A 317 3.91 -9.91 9.63
N ALA A 318 3.63 -11.21 9.40
CA ALA A 318 4.36 -12.05 8.45
C ALA A 318 3.88 -11.88 7.00
N ALA A 319 2.61 -11.52 6.77
CA ALA A 319 1.96 -11.53 5.46
C ALA A 319 2.76 -10.80 4.38
N THR A 320 3.33 -9.64 4.70
CA THR A 320 4.12 -8.83 3.75
C THR A 320 5.41 -9.53 3.34
N LEU A 321 6.14 -10.14 4.29
CA LEU A 321 7.36 -10.90 3.97
C LEU A 321 7.05 -12.18 3.20
N MET A 322 5.96 -12.86 3.55
CA MET A 322 5.49 -14.04 2.79
C MET A 322 5.10 -13.66 1.37
N ALA A 323 4.36 -12.56 1.18
CA ALA A 323 4.00 -12.07 -0.15
C ALA A 323 5.23 -11.72 -0.99
N LEU A 324 6.25 -11.09 -0.41
CA LEU A 324 7.52 -10.81 -1.08
C LEU A 324 8.26 -12.11 -1.46
N ALA A 325 8.27 -13.12 -0.58
CA ALA A 325 8.88 -14.41 -0.86
C ALA A 325 8.17 -15.15 -2.00
N GLU A 326 6.85 -15.25 -1.93
CA GLU A 326 5.98 -15.89 -2.91
C GLU A 326 6.00 -15.17 -4.27
N ALA A 327 6.17 -13.84 -4.27
CA ALA A 327 6.37 -13.07 -5.49
C ALA A 327 7.81 -13.14 -6.04
N GLY A 328 8.73 -13.84 -5.37
CA GLY A 328 10.09 -14.11 -5.86
C GLY A 328 11.17 -13.10 -5.46
N TYR A 329 10.90 -12.15 -4.54
CA TYR A 329 11.89 -11.16 -4.06
C TYR A 329 12.84 -11.74 -3.01
N ARG A 330 13.54 -12.84 -3.36
CA ARG A 330 14.36 -13.66 -2.44
C ARG A 330 15.44 -12.88 -1.71
N THR A 331 16.16 -11.99 -2.42
CA THR A 331 17.25 -11.20 -1.85
C THR A 331 16.74 -10.25 -0.76
N THR A 332 15.68 -9.50 -1.05
CA THR A 332 15.06 -8.58 -0.10
C THR A 332 14.58 -9.30 1.16
N VAL A 333 13.88 -10.43 1.00
CA VAL A 333 13.39 -11.24 2.13
C VAL A 333 14.55 -11.77 2.97
N ARG A 334 15.59 -12.32 2.32
CA ARG A 334 16.80 -12.83 3.00
C ARG A 334 17.47 -11.75 3.84
N GLU A 335 17.69 -10.57 3.29
CA GLU A 335 18.34 -9.45 3.98
C GLU A 335 17.54 -8.99 5.19
N ILE A 336 16.21 -8.90 5.08
CA ILE A 336 15.33 -8.53 6.18
C ILE A 336 15.34 -9.60 7.28
N LEU A 337 15.23 -10.88 6.94
CA LEU A 337 15.25 -11.97 7.91
C LEU A 337 16.56 -12.00 8.70
N ILE A 338 17.71 -11.88 8.02
CA ILE A 338 19.03 -11.79 8.67
C ILE A 338 19.13 -10.51 9.52
N SER A 339 18.62 -9.38 9.05
CA SER A 339 18.61 -8.14 9.82
C SER A 339 17.79 -8.26 11.11
N ARG A 340 16.63 -8.92 11.04
CA ARG A 340 15.80 -9.19 12.23
C ARG A 340 16.47 -10.13 13.20
N ALA A 341 17.04 -11.24 12.71
CA ALA A 341 17.78 -12.19 13.56
C ALA A 341 18.93 -11.53 14.33
N LYS A 342 19.69 -10.62 13.69
CA LYS A 342 20.77 -9.87 14.35
C LYS A 342 20.29 -8.89 15.43
N ARG A 343 19.02 -8.53 15.45
CA ARG A 343 18.41 -7.62 16.44
C ARG A 343 17.74 -8.37 17.60
N GLN A 344 17.78 -9.70 17.59
CA GLN A 344 17.24 -10.52 18.67
C GLN A 344 17.95 -10.17 19.98
N ASP A 345 17.19 -9.94 21.03
CA ASP A 345 17.71 -9.68 22.36
C ASP A 345 18.12 -11.00 23.08
N ARG A 346 18.69 -10.85 24.28
CA ARG A 346 19.16 -12.00 25.09
C ARG A 346 18.01 -12.90 25.57
N LEU A 347 16.77 -12.45 25.52
CA LEU A 347 15.58 -13.22 25.91
C LEU A 347 14.96 -13.98 24.75
N GLY A 348 15.42 -13.72 23.53
CA GLY A 348 14.91 -14.34 22.30
C GLY A 348 13.88 -13.49 21.54
N ALA A 349 13.60 -12.26 21.98
CA ALA A 349 12.66 -11.37 21.35
C ALA A 349 13.27 -10.57 20.20
N VAL A 350 12.50 -10.28 19.17
CA VAL A 350 12.77 -9.25 18.17
C VAL A 350 11.71 -8.18 18.28
N THR A 351 12.14 -6.96 18.55
CA THR A 351 11.23 -5.81 18.67
C THR A 351 11.44 -4.84 17.51
N HIS A 352 10.33 -4.45 16.88
CA HIS A 352 10.28 -3.38 15.90
C HIS A 352 9.26 -2.33 16.34
N ARG A 353 9.70 -1.06 16.50
CA ARG A 353 8.83 0.05 16.93
C ARG A 353 7.99 -0.26 18.17
N ASN A 354 8.63 -0.87 19.19
CA ASN A 354 8.01 -1.30 20.45
C ASN A 354 6.97 -2.43 20.31
N GLN A 355 7.05 -3.22 19.24
CA GLN A 355 6.20 -4.39 19.03
C GLN A 355 7.06 -5.64 18.90
N ASP A 356 6.57 -6.75 19.47
CA ASP A 356 7.18 -8.06 19.24
C ASP A 356 6.84 -8.56 17.84
N VAL A 357 7.87 -8.85 17.05
CA VAL A 357 7.77 -9.39 15.70
C VAL A 357 8.43 -10.76 15.57
N THR A 358 8.74 -11.42 16.68
CA THR A 358 9.44 -12.71 16.73
C THR A 358 8.66 -13.78 15.97
N GLY A 359 7.41 -14.00 16.32
CA GLY A 359 6.53 -14.98 15.68
C GLY A 359 6.34 -14.71 14.20
N ALA A 360 6.04 -13.46 13.84
CA ALA A 360 5.90 -13.03 12.44
C ALA A 360 7.16 -13.31 11.61
N THR A 361 8.35 -13.14 12.21
CA THR A 361 9.63 -13.40 11.53
C THR A 361 9.85 -14.89 11.31
N VAL A 362 9.49 -15.72 12.29
CA VAL A 362 9.61 -17.19 12.16
C VAL A 362 8.65 -17.74 11.10
N ILE A 363 7.39 -17.29 11.09
CA ILE A 363 6.40 -17.68 10.07
C ILE A 363 6.89 -17.30 8.67
N ALA A 364 7.37 -16.06 8.50
CA ALA A 364 7.87 -15.60 7.21
C ALA A 364 9.14 -16.35 6.77
N ALA A 365 10.02 -16.71 7.71
CA ALA A 365 11.23 -17.48 7.43
C ALA A 365 10.90 -18.91 6.97
N ASP A 366 9.92 -19.57 7.61
CA ASP A 366 9.48 -20.91 7.16
C ASP A 366 8.97 -20.87 5.72
N ARG A 367 8.06 -19.94 5.41
CA ARG A 367 7.53 -19.83 4.04
C ARG A 367 8.61 -19.47 3.02
N ALA A 368 9.52 -18.56 3.35
CA ALA A 368 10.63 -18.21 2.46
C ALA A 368 11.54 -19.39 2.15
N LEU A 369 11.86 -20.22 3.15
CA LEU A 369 12.65 -21.45 3.00
C LEU A 369 11.87 -22.58 2.31
N GLU A 370 10.55 -22.56 2.38
CA GLU A 370 9.70 -23.54 1.70
C GLU A 370 9.68 -23.28 0.19
N VAL A 371 9.40 -22.03 -0.24
CA VAL A 371 9.28 -21.66 -1.66
C VAL A 371 10.63 -21.44 -2.35
N ALA A 372 11.68 -21.19 -1.59
CA ALA A 372 13.04 -20.99 -2.10
C ALA A 372 14.05 -21.59 -1.12
N PRO A 373 14.31 -22.91 -1.19
CA PRO A 373 15.24 -23.57 -0.30
C PRO A 373 16.63 -22.91 -0.31
N ASP A 374 17.07 -22.42 0.85
CA ASP A 374 18.38 -21.82 1.07
C ASP A 374 18.98 -22.38 2.37
N PRO A 375 19.83 -23.44 2.27
CA PRO A 375 20.45 -24.05 3.44
C PRO A 375 21.32 -23.07 4.24
N SER A 376 21.92 -22.09 3.57
CA SER A 376 22.75 -21.07 4.24
C SER A 376 21.91 -20.10 5.08
N LEU A 377 20.75 -19.72 4.59
CA LEU A 377 19.79 -18.91 5.33
C LEU A 377 19.18 -19.70 6.49
N ALA A 378 18.77 -20.97 6.26
CA ALA A 378 18.23 -21.82 7.30
C ALA A 378 19.21 -21.99 8.46
N HIS A 379 20.49 -22.25 8.17
CA HIS A 379 21.53 -22.35 9.17
C HIS A 379 21.77 -21.01 9.90
N ALA A 380 21.81 -19.89 9.18
CA ALA A 380 21.98 -18.56 9.77
C ALA A 380 20.82 -18.15 10.70
N LEU A 381 19.63 -18.71 10.50
CA LEU A 381 18.45 -18.45 11.32
C LEU A 381 18.26 -19.46 12.47
N SER A 382 19.05 -20.53 12.54
CA SER A 382 18.80 -21.66 13.46
C SER A 382 18.83 -21.24 14.94
N GLU A 383 19.81 -20.43 15.35
CA GLU A 383 19.93 -19.92 16.71
C GLU A 383 18.78 -18.95 17.03
N PHE A 384 18.50 -18.03 16.11
CA PHE A 384 17.36 -17.11 16.20
C PHE A 384 16.03 -17.85 16.43
N VAL A 385 15.79 -18.91 15.67
CA VAL A 385 14.55 -19.70 15.77
C VAL A 385 14.48 -20.44 17.11
N ALA A 386 15.58 -21.02 17.56
CA ALA A 386 15.64 -21.73 18.86
C ALA A 386 15.39 -20.81 20.04
N ASP A 387 15.99 -19.63 20.04
CA ASP A 387 15.81 -18.63 21.10
C ASP A 387 14.42 -17.98 21.04
N GLY A 388 13.96 -17.65 19.84
CA GLY A 388 12.62 -17.14 19.59
C GLY A 388 11.53 -18.10 20.02
N THR A 389 11.72 -19.40 19.83
CA THR A 389 10.78 -20.44 20.31
C THR A 389 10.62 -20.38 21.83
N ARG A 390 11.74 -20.26 22.57
CA ARG A 390 11.68 -20.13 24.05
C ARG A 390 10.94 -18.85 24.47
N TRP A 391 11.18 -17.75 23.76
CA TRP A 391 10.49 -16.49 24.01
C TRP A 391 8.98 -16.60 23.76
N MET A 392 8.56 -17.14 22.61
CA MET A 392 7.15 -17.30 22.24
C MET A 392 6.37 -18.20 23.21
N LEU A 393 6.99 -19.27 23.69
CA LEU A 393 6.39 -20.16 24.72
C LEU A 393 6.17 -19.44 26.05
N ALA A 394 7.07 -18.51 26.41
CA ALA A 394 6.95 -17.74 27.66
C ALA A 394 6.02 -16.52 27.52
N ASN A 395 5.78 -16.03 26.29
CA ASN A 395 5.03 -14.81 25.99
C ASN A 395 4.04 -15.07 24.83
N PRO A 396 3.04 -15.93 25.00
CA PRO A 396 2.12 -16.28 23.92
C PRO A 396 1.23 -15.07 23.54
N VAL A 397 1.05 -14.90 22.23
CA VAL A 397 0.16 -13.92 21.58
C VAL A 397 -0.62 -14.61 20.47
N ASP A 398 -1.60 -13.94 19.90
CA ASP A 398 -2.34 -14.47 18.75
C ASP A 398 -1.38 -14.85 17.62
N GLY A 399 -1.57 -16.04 17.02
CA GLY A 399 -0.67 -16.59 15.99
C GLY A 399 0.60 -17.28 16.55
N THR A 400 0.73 -17.43 17.87
CA THR A 400 1.87 -18.15 18.46
C THR A 400 1.92 -19.62 18.04
N ALA A 401 0.77 -20.28 17.89
CA ALA A 401 0.69 -21.67 17.46
C ALA A 401 1.30 -21.87 16.06
N GLU A 402 0.94 -21.02 15.11
CA GLU A 402 1.47 -21.01 13.74
C GLU A 402 2.98 -20.75 13.73
N ALA A 403 3.43 -19.80 14.55
CA ALA A 403 4.85 -19.49 14.68
C ALA A 403 5.66 -20.66 15.25
N LEU A 404 5.12 -21.40 16.22
CA LEU A 404 5.76 -22.59 16.78
C LEU A 404 5.79 -23.76 15.79
N ILE A 405 4.74 -23.94 14.98
CA ILE A 405 4.72 -24.92 13.87
C ILE A 405 5.79 -24.56 12.84
N ALA A 406 5.89 -23.30 12.45
CA ALA A 406 6.92 -22.81 11.53
C ALA A 406 8.34 -23.01 12.11
N ALA A 407 8.54 -22.72 13.40
CA ALA A 407 9.80 -22.97 14.10
C ALA A 407 10.19 -24.45 14.06
N HIS A 408 9.25 -25.35 14.33
CA HIS A 408 9.49 -26.80 14.25
C HIS A 408 10.00 -27.22 12.86
N LYS A 409 9.32 -26.77 11.79
CA LYS A 409 9.72 -27.07 10.40
C LYS A 409 11.14 -26.59 10.09
N ILE A 410 11.51 -25.37 10.52
CA ILE A 410 12.85 -24.83 10.31
C ILE A 410 13.88 -25.66 11.07
N LEU A 411 13.62 -26.00 12.34
CA LEU A 411 14.53 -26.81 13.18
C LEU A 411 14.75 -28.21 12.58
N VAL A 412 13.73 -28.83 12.00
CA VAL A 412 13.86 -30.09 11.26
C VAL A 412 14.75 -29.91 10.03
N ARG A 413 14.56 -28.87 9.24
CA ARG A 413 15.38 -28.58 8.03
C ARG A 413 16.87 -28.41 8.34
N VAL A 414 17.22 -27.85 9.50
CA VAL A 414 18.62 -27.67 9.92
C VAL A 414 19.19 -28.85 10.69
N GLY A 415 18.44 -29.94 10.85
CA GLY A 415 18.87 -31.14 11.56
C GLY A 415 18.96 -30.98 13.09
N ALA A 416 18.28 -29.97 13.65
CA ALA A 416 18.23 -29.72 15.11
C ALA A 416 17.19 -30.66 15.79
N GLU A 417 17.32 -31.97 15.59
CA GLU A 417 16.33 -32.98 15.96
C GLU A 417 15.90 -32.95 17.43
N LYS A 418 16.82 -32.65 18.35
CA LYS A 418 16.50 -32.58 19.80
C LYS A 418 15.52 -31.43 20.05
N ALA A 419 15.81 -30.24 19.56
CA ALA A 419 14.96 -29.05 19.73
C ALA A 419 13.61 -29.24 19.02
N ALA A 420 13.61 -29.83 17.83
CA ALA A 420 12.38 -30.14 17.09
C ALA A 420 11.48 -31.13 17.85
N ARG A 421 12.04 -32.20 18.42
CA ARG A 421 11.27 -33.18 19.24
C ARG A 421 10.71 -32.56 20.51
N GLU A 422 11.50 -31.76 21.22
CA GLU A 422 11.04 -31.03 22.42
C GLU A 422 9.85 -30.12 22.08
N LEU A 423 9.93 -29.37 20.98
CA LEU A 423 8.85 -28.50 20.51
C LEU A 423 7.61 -29.26 20.07
N SER A 424 7.77 -30.40 19.34
CA SER A 424 6.66 -31.24 18.90
C SER A 424 5.79 -31.72 20.07
N ASN A 425 6.41 -32.10 21.20
CA ASN A 425 5.71 -32.53 22.41
C ASN A 425 4.88 -31.42 23.06
N LEU A 426 5.26 -30.15 22.86
CA LEU A 426 4.57 -28.99 23.39
C LEU A 426 3.43 -28.51 22.47
N LEU A 427 3.48 -28.81 21.17
CA LEU A 427 2.44 -28.40 20.20
C LEU A 427 1.13 -29.19 20.30
N ILE A 428 1.18 -30.44 20.76
CA ILE A 428 -0.01 -31.34 20.83
C ILE A 428 -1.18 -30.72 21.62
N PRO A 429 -1.01 -30.01 22.73
CA PRO A 429 -2.11 -29.41 23.48
C PRO A 429 -2.60 -28.04 22.95
N ILE A 430 -1.79 -27.32 22.14
CA ILE A 430 -2.06 -25.92 21.77
C ILE A 430 -3.05 -25.81 20.58
N VAL A 431 -3.07 -26.79 19.69
CA VAL A 431 -3.87 -26.79 18.43
C VAL A 431 -5.40 -26.91 18.65
N LYS A 432 -5.88 -27.02 19.89
CA LYS A 432 -7.29 -27.31 20.19
C LYS A 432 -8.19 -26.12 20.54
N SER A 433 -7.72 -24.88 20.46
CA SER A 433 -8.51 -23.73 20.92
C SER A 433 -8.41 -22.51 20.03
N ASP A 434 -9.16 -22.42 18.95
CA ASP A 434 -9.49 -21.11 18.36
C ASP A 434 -10.78 -21.21 17.53
N GLU A 435 -11.89 -20.77 18.11
CA GLU A 435 -13.10 -20.35 17.38
C GLU A 435 -13.29 -18.86 17.68
N THR A 436 -13.06 -18.02 16.69
CA THR A 436 -13.26 -16.57 16.80
C THR A 436 -14.66 -16.20 16.31
N THR A 437 -15.42 -15.52 17.14
CA THR A 437 -16.76 -15.00 16.82
C THR A 437 -16.64 -13.65 16.11
N ILE A 438 -17.23 -13.50 14.93
CA ILE A 438 -17.25 -12.26 14.15
C ILE A 438 -18.41 -11.40 14.60
N GLU A 439 -18.15 -10.23 15.17
CA GLU A 439 -19.14 -9.17 15.37
C GLU A 439 -19.39 -8.41 14.06
N GLN A 440 -20.65 -8.21 13.70
CA GLN A 440 -21.05 -7.41 12.55
C GLN A 440 -20.94 -5.91 12.89
N ASP A 441 -19.88 -5.24 12.39
CA ASP A 441 -19.70 -3.79 12.46
C ASP A 441 -20.10 -3.15 11.11
N GLU A 442 -20.67 -1.93 11.13
CA GLU A 442 -20.91 -1.13 9.90
C GLU A 442 -19.64 -0.82 9.13
N ASN A 443 -18.48 -0.99 9.75
CA ASN A 443 -17.16 -0.79 9.17
C ASN A 443 -16.54 -2.14 8.81
N LEU A 444 -16.36 -2.36 7.53
CA LEU A 444 -15.70 -3.55 7.00
C LEU A 444 -14.20 -3.50 7.29
N ASP A 445 -13.67 -4.55 7.91
CA ASP A 445 -12.23 -4.77 8.03
C ASP A 445 -11.70 -5.33 6.70
N VAL A 446 -10.92 -4.50 6.01
CA VAL A 446 -10.44 -4.84 4.66
C VAL A 446 -9.24 -5.80 4.73
N VAL A 447 -8.48 -5.78 5.82
CA VAL A 447 -7.37 -6.72 6.06
C VAL A 447 -7.95 -8.13 6.21
N GLU A 448 -9.01 -8.27 7.00
CA GLU A 448 -9.70 -9.55 7.21
C GLU A 448 -10.34 -10.09 5.93
N LEU A 449 -11.00 -9.21 5.15
CA LEU A 449 -11.56 -9.62 3.86
C LEU A 449 -10.47 -10.16 2.91
N ALA A 450 -9.31 -9.51 2.87
CA ALA A 450 -8.19 -9.95 2.01
C ALA A 450 -7.57 -11.26 2.51
N ARG A 451 -7.46 -11.45 3.84
CA ARG A 451 -7.01 -12.70 4.47
C ARG A 451 -7.96 -13.85 4.15
N SER A 452 -9.26 -13.64 4.33
CA SER A 452 -10.28 -14.65 4.01
C SER A 452 -10.25 -15.05 2.53
N ALA A 453 -10.04 -14.11 1.60
CA ALA A 453 -9.86 -14.43 0.18
C ALA A 453 -8.66 -15.37 -0.07
N PHE A 454 -7.55 -15.16 0.65
CA PHE A 454 -6.38 -16.04 0.58
C PHE A 454 -6.66 -17.43 1.14
N GLU A 455 -7.41 -17.55 2.24
CA GLU A 455 -7.77 -18.83 2.85
C GLU A 455 -8.71 -19.61 1.94
N LEU A 456 -9.73 -18.94 1.41
CA LEU A 456 -10.69 -19.51 0.46
C LEU A 456 -10.01 -19.98 -0.85
N ALA A 457 -8.92 -19.36 -1.28
CA ALA A 457 -8.21 -19.78 -2.48
C ALA A 457 -7.72 -21.24 -2.43
N ALA A 458 -7.56 -21.81 -1.22
CA ALA A 458 -7.22 -23.23 -1.05
C ALA A 458 -8.43 -24.16 -1.11
N THR A 459 -9.57 -23.75 -0.53
CA THR A 459 -10.73 -24.60 -0.24
C THR A 459 -11.89 -24.38 -1.20
N ASP A 460 -12.11 -23.12 -1.61
CA ASP A 460 -13.17 -22.69 -2.53
C ASP A 460 -12.66 -21.58 -3.47
N PRO A 461 -11.87 -21.94 -4.52
CA PRO A 461 -11.31 -20.96 -5.45
C PRO A 461 -12.34 -20.05 -6.13
N PRO A 462 -13.55 -20.51 -6.51
CA PRO A 462 -14.60 -19.63 -7.03
C PRO A 462 -15.06 -18.55 -6.03
N GLU A 463 -15.24 -18.90 -4.74
CA GLU A 463 -15.60 -17.94 -3.69
C GLU A 463 -14.45 -16.99 -3.37
N ALA A 464 -13.20 -17.47 -3.40
CA ALA A 464 -12.02 -16.63 -3.30
C ALA A 464 -11.99 -15.57 -4.41
N TRP A 465 -12.31 -15.96 -5.65
CA TRP A 465 -12.37 -15.00 -6.77
C TRP A 465 -13.47 -13.94 -6.55
N ARG A 466 -14.67 -14.34 -6.11
CA ARG A 466 -15.74 -13.38 -5.74
C ARG A 466 -15.31 -12.42 -4.63
N SER A 467 -14.59 -12.94 -3.64
CA SER A 467 -14.02 -12.12 -2.56
C SER A 467 -12.97 -11.12 -3.08
N LEU A 468 -12.14 -11.53 -4.05
CA LEU A 468 -11.19 -10.64 -4.73
C LEU A 468 -11.90 -9.57 -5.57
N GLU A 469 -13.01 -9.88 -6.23
CA GLU A 469 -13.84 -8.89 -6.95
C GLU A 469 -14.45 -7.86 -5.99
N LYS A 470 -14.95 -8.32 -4.84
CA LYS A 470 -15.42 -7.44 -3.77
C LYS A 470 -14.29 -6.53 -3.26
N LEU A 471 -13.11 -7.11 -2.97
CA LEU A 471 -11.95 -6.37 -2.52
C LEU A 471 -11.49 -5.35 -3.60
N ALA A 472 -11.48 -5.73 -4.87
CA ALA A 472 -11.17 -4.86 -5.99
C ALA A 472 -12.13 -3.66 -6.08
N SER A 473 -13.42 -3.88 -5.81
CA SER A 473 -14.43 -2.81 -5.80
C SER A 473 -14.21 -1.77 -4.69
N LEU A 474 -13.46 -2.12 -3.64
CA LEU A 474 -13.12 -1.24 -2.51
C LEU A 474 -11.80 -0.50 -2.71
N ALA A 475 -11.02 -0.86 -3.72
CA ALA A 475 -9.76 -0.20 -4.02
C ALA A 475 -9.96 1.27 -4.41
N SER A 476 -9.02 2.12 -4.03
CA SER A 476 -8.96 3.49 -4.52
C SER A 476 -8.57 3.53 -6.01
N PRO A 477 -8.77 4.66 -6.70
CA PRO A 477 -8.28 4.83 -8.08
C PRO A 477 -6.76 4.72 -8.23
N THR A 478 -6.01 4.70 -7.12
CA THR A 478 -4.56 4.49 -7.04
C THR A 478 -4.20 3.08 -6.54
N SER A 479 -5.09 2.11 -6.74
CA SER A 479 -4.86 0.70 -6.39
C SER A 479 -4.41 0.50 -4.94
N SER A 480 -5.00 1.26 -4.01
CA SER A 480 -4.68 1.19 -2.58
C SER A 480 -5.92 0.93 -1.74
N TRP A 481 -5.74 0.33 -0.59
CA TRP A 481 -6.82 0.05 0.37
C TRP A 481 -6.49 0.63 1.74
N PRO A 482 -7.46 1.26 2.41
CA PRO A 482 -7.34 1.53 3.84
C PRO A 482 -7.59 0.26 4.66
N SER A 483 -7.14 0.26 5.94
CA SER A 483 -7.37 -0.89 6.84
C SER A 483 -8.85 -1.21 7.05
N ARG A 484 -9.68 -0.17 7.12
CA ARG A 484 -11.14 -0.27 7.33
C ARG A 484 -11.89 0.70 6.44
N VAL A 485 -13.04 0.28 5.91
CA VAL A 485 -13.92 1.11 5.10
C VAL A 485 -15.36 1.06 5.63
N ASN A 486 -16.07 2.18 5.50
CA ASN A 486 -17.51 2.16 5.64
C ASN A 486 -18.13 1.54 4.37
N SER A 487 -18.94 0.51 4.55
CA SER A 487 -19.52 -0.28 3.45
C SER A 487 -20.37 0.56 2.47
N ASN A 488 -21.03 1.59 2.95
CA ASN A 488 -21.95 2.44 2.17
C ASN A 488 -21.21 3.53 1.39
N THR A 489 -20.24 4.19 2.03
CA THR A 489 -19.54 5.34 1.43
C THR A 489 -18.22 4.96 0.76
N ARG A 490 -17.72 3.75 0.97
CA ARG A 490 -16.40 3.25 0.52
C ARG A 490 -15.23 4.11 0.98
N ARG A 491 -15.41 4.88 2.05
CA ARG A 491 -14.37 5.74 2.62
C ARG A 491 -13.66 5.03 3.75
N GLY A 492 -12.35 5.20 3.84
CA GLY A 492 -11.57 4.69 4.96
C GLY A 492 -12.00 5.33 6.27
N THR A 493 -12.19 4.53 7.31
CA THR A 493 -12.72 4.94 8.62
C THR A 493 -11.75 4.74 9.77
N GLY A 494 -10.75 3.88 9.61
CA GLY A 494 -9.79 3.59 10.68
C GLY A 494 -8.50 2.95 10.18
N GLY A 495 -7.50 2.85 11.04
CA GLY A 495 -6.20 2.26 10.74
C GLY A 495 -5.36 3.08 9.76
N ALA A 496 -4.56 2.44 8.93
CA ALA A 496 -3.82 3.08 7.85
C ALA A 496 -4.73 3.41 6.66
N GLY A 497 -4.47 4.50 5.99
CA GLY A 497 -5.24 4.89 4.79
C GLY A 497 -4.73 4.23 3.50
N HIS A 498 -3.51 3.71 3.52
CA HIS A 498 -2.95 2.74 2.58
C HIS A 498 -2.29 1.64 3.41
N ASP A 499 -2.95 0.51 3.52
CA ASP A 499 -2.49 -0.63 4.32
C ASP A 499 -1.88 -1.71 3.40
N LEU A 500 -0.57 -1.81 3.41
CA LEU A 500 0.14 -2.79 2.57
C LEU A 500 -0.04 -4.24 3.04
N ARG A 501 -0.66 -4.49 4.21
CA ARG A 501 -1.10 -5.84 4.61
C ARG A 501 -2.25 -6.31 3.72
N VAL A 502 -3.21 -5.42 3.42
CA VAL A 502 -4.28 -5.71 2.45
C VAL A 502 -3.67 -6.04 1.09
N THR A 503 -2.72 -5.23 0.64
CA THR A 503 -1.96 -5.46 -0.59
C THR A 503 -1.25 -6.82 -0.56
N ALA A 504 -0.62 -7.18 0.57
CA ALA A 504 0.08 -8.45 0.73
C ALA A 504 -0.88 -9.66 0.65
N TRP A 505 -1.98 -9.64 1.38
CA TRP A 505 -2.99 -10.71 1.34
C TRP A 505 -3.65 -10.82 -0.04
N PHE A 506 -3.94 -9.69 -0.69
CA PHE A 506 -4.46 -9.65 -2.06
C PHE A 506 -3.49 -10.32 -3.05
N VAL A 507 -2.21 -9.93 -3.03
CA VAL A 507 -1.18 -10.54 -3.90
C VAL A 507 -1.06 -12.03 -3.64
N ARG A 508 -1.03 -12.46 -2.38
CA ARG A 508 -0.95 -13.88 -2.00
C ARG A 508 -2.18 -14.68 -2.46
N ALA A 509 -3.38 -14.10 -2.34
CA ALA A 509 -4.61 -14.75 -2.80
C ALA A 509 -4.59 -14.96 -4.32
N VAL A 510 -4.20 -13.94 -5.10
CA VAL A 510 -4.05 -14.08 -6.55
C VAL A 510 -2.98 -15.10 -6.92
N LEU A 511 -1.78 -15.02 -6.29
CA LEU A 511 -0.70 -15.99 -6.54
C LEU A 511 -1.16 -17.42 -6.25
N ARG A 512 -1.90 -17.63 -5.17
CA ARG A 512 -2.41 -18.95 -4.80
C ARG A 512 -3.44 -19.51 -5.77
N LEU A 513 -4.26 -18.65 -6.37
CA LEU A 513 -5.19 -19.05 -7.43
C LEU A 513 -4.46 -19.40 -8.74
N LEU A 514 -3.29 -18.78 -8.98
CA LEU A 514 -2.45 -19.06 -10.15
C LEU A 514 -1.52 -20.28 -9.92
N VAL A 515 -0.96 -20.42 -8.71
CA VAL A 515 -0.01 -21.48 -8.33
C VAL A 515 -0.21 -21.79 -6.85
N ASP A 516 -0.75 -22.96 -6.53
CA ASP A 516 -0.88 -23.46 -5.16
C ASP A 516 -0.05 -24.74 -4.97
N ASP A 517 0.87 -24.67 -4.02
CA ASP A 517 1.83 -25.75 -3.72
C ASP A 517 1.58 -26.39 -2.34
N LYS A 518 0.41 -26.20 -1.74
CA LYS A 518 0.15 -26.61 -0.36
C LYS A 518 -0.04 -28.12 -0.21
N ASP A 519 -0.68 -28.74 -1.19
CA ASP A 519 -0.97 -30.17 -1.18
C ASP A 519 0.16 -30.98 -1.85
N GLU A 520 0.06 -32.30 -1.89
CA GLU A 520 1.08 -33.16 -2.52
C GLU A 520 1.18 -33.00 -4.04
N CYS A 521 0.23 -32.30 -4.67
CA CYS A 521 0.23 -31.95 -6.07
C CYS A 521 0.39 -30.43 -6.27
N LEU A 522 0.91 -30.06 -7.43
CA LEU A 522 0.94 -28.66 -7.88
C LEU A 522 -0.39 -28.33 -8.54
N ARG A 523 -1.13 -27.38 -7.96
CA ARG A 523 -2.35 -26.86 -8.55
C ARG A 523 -2.05 -25.56 -9.28
N VAL A 524 -2.31 -25.51 -10.59
CA VAL A 524 -2.24 -24.31 -11.40
C VAL A 524 -3.64 -23.91 -11.86
N ALA A 525 -3.86 -22.63 -12.15
CA ALA A 525 -5.16 -22.15 -12.63
C ALA A 525 -6.33 -22.69 -11.80
N ALA A 526 -6.30 -22.51 -10.47
CA ALA A 526 -7.30 -23.05 -9.54
C ALA A 526 -8.74 -22.57 -9.85
N VAL A 527 -8.87 -21.39 -10.44
CA VAL A 527 -10.09 -20.81 -11.00
C VAL A 527 -9.80 -20.25 -12.38
N TRP A 528 -10.77 -20.32 -13.29
CA TRP A 528 -10.71 -19.69 -14.60
C TRP A 528 -11.90 -18.73 -14.74
N PRO A 529 -11.70 -17.42 -14.56
CA PRO A 529 -12.78 -16.43 -14.65
C PRO A 529 -13.36 -16.37 -16.06
N ASP A 530 -14.66 -16.10 -16.17
CA ASP A 530 -15.37 -16.06 -17.46
C ASP A 530 -14.72 -15.07 -18.46
N GLN A 531 -14.25 -13.92 -17.96
CA GLN A 531 -13.58 -12.92 -18.80
C GLN A 531 -12.22 -13.40 -19.36
N TRP A 532 -11.66 -14.51 -18.86
CA TRP A 532 -10.42 -15.09 -19.36
C TRP A 532 -10.64 -16.15 -20.47
N HIS A 533 -11.90 -16.48 -20.74
CA HIS A 533 -12.22 -17.44 -21.77
C HIS A 533 -11.67 -16.98 -23.14
N ALA A 534 -11.09 -17.92 -23.88
CA ALA A 534 -10.42 -17.69 -25.17
C ALA A 534 -9.25 -16.68 -25.15
N GLN A 535 -8.75 -16.29 -23.95
CA GLN A 535 -7.59 -15.43 -23.84
C GLN A 535 -6.37 -16.23 -23.35
N GLY A 536 -5.18 -15.88 -23.85
CA GLY A 536 -3.92 -16.48 -23.39
C GLY A 536 -3.56 -15.97 -21.99
N VAL A 537 -3.02 -16.87 -21.17
CA VAL A 537 -2.45 -16.57 -19.85
C VAL A 537 -1.06 -17.13 -19.77
N GLU A 538 -0.11 -16.37 -19.25
CA GLU A 538 1.25 -16.84 -18.99
C GLU A 538 1.69 -16.45 -17.58
N VAL A 539 2.27 -17.40 -16.87
CA VAL A 539 2.84 -17.26 -15.53
C VAL A 539 4.27 -17.79 -15.57
N HIS A 540 5.24 -17.00 -15.11
CA HIS A 540 6.65 -17.35 -15.21
C HIS A 540 7.37 -17.23 -13.88
N GLN A 541 8.11 -18.29 -13.52
CA GLN A 541 9.07 -18.34 -12.43
C GLN A 541 8.48 -18.07 -11.04
N VAL A 542 7.23 -18.51 -10.79
CA VAL A 542 6.62 -18.42 -9.46
C VAL A 542 7.29 -19.42 -8.51
N PRO A 543 7.89 -18.99 -7.40
CA PRO A 543 8.50 -19.89 -6.45
C PRO A 543 7.47 -20.79 -5.78
N SER A 544 7.78 -22.06 -5.68
CA SER A 544 6.98 -23.06 -4.97
C SER A 544 7.87 -24.05 -4.25
N ARG A 545 7.30 -24.86 -3.36
CA ARG A 545 8.04 -25.95 -2.70
C ARG A 545 8.55 -27.01 -3.67
N PHE A 546 7.98 -27.08 -4.87
CA PHE A 546 8.39 -28.02 -5.92
C PHE A 546 9.47 -27.46 -6.85
N GLY A 547 9.74 -26.16 -6.79
CA GLY A 547 10.65 -25.43 -7.66
C GLY A 547 10.00 -24.18 -8.26
N ALA A 548 10.65 -23.55 -9.23
CA ALA A 548 10.12 -22.37 -9.90
C ALA A 548 9.13 -22.79 -11.00
N VAL A 549 7.87 -22.39 -10.84
CA VAL A 549 6.75 -22.79 -11.70
C VAL A 549 6.54 -21.78 -12.81
N SER A 550 6.51 -22.28 -14.03
CA SER A 550 6.05 -21.55 -15.21
C SER A 550 4.92 -22.33 -15.89
N TRP A 551 3.88 -21.65 -16.32
CA TRP A 551 2.83 -22.29 -17.10
C TRP A 551 2.15 -21.29 -18.04
N ALA A 552 1.56 -21.81 -19.10
CA ALA A 552 0.82 -21.01 -20.07
C ALA A 552 -0.42 -21.74 -20.56
N VAL A 553 -1.45 -20.98 -20.91
CA VAL A 553 -2.65 -21.49 -21.59
C VAL A 553 -2.78 -20.83 -22.95
N ARG A 554 -2.97 -21.66 -23.97
CA ARG A 554 -3.31 -21.25 -25.35
C ARG A 554 -4.59 -21.93 -25.80
N TRP A 555 -5.40 -21.24 -26.55
CA TRP A 555 -6.69 -21.77 -27.00
C TRP A 555 -6.63 -22.31 -28.44
N HIS A 556 -7.17 -23.49 -28.63
CA HIS A 556 -7.38 -24.15 -29.93
C HIS A 556 -8.89 -24.35 -30.16
N GLY A 557 -9.55 -23.30 -30.67
CA GLY A 557 -11.02 -23.26 -30.71
C GLY A 557 -11.58 -23.13 -29.29
N ASP A 558 -12.40 -24.11 -28.90
CA ASP A 558 -13.02 -24.20 -27.56
C ASP A 558 -12.18 -24.98 -26.54
N ARG A 559 -11.01 -25.46 -26.93
CA ARG A 559 -10.13 -26.27 -26.07
C ARG A 559 -8.90 -25.51 -25.63
N PRO A 560 -8.65 -25.38 -24.32
CA PRO A 560 -7.39 -24.86 -23.81
C PRO A 560 -6.26 -25.91 -23.90
N ALA A 561 -5.08 -25.47 -24.32
CA ALA A 561 -3.85 -26.24 -24.21
C ALA A 561 -3.04 -25.66 -23.03
N LEU A 562 -2.75 -26.49 -22.04
CA LEU A 562 -1.94 -26.13 -20.88
C LEU A 562 -0.51 -26.63 -21.11
N LEU A 563 0.45 -25.70 -20.97
CA LEU A 563 1.88 -25.98 -20.92
C LEU A 563 2.37 -25.69 -19.51
N TRP A 564 3.24 -26.53 -18.95
CA TRP A 564 3.85 -26.29 -17.64
C TRP A 564 5.31 -26.73 -17.61
N GLU A 565 6.08 -26.03 -16.79
CA GLU A 565 7.48 -26.30 -16.48
C GLU A 565 7.75 -25.94 -15.02
N VAL A 566 8.36 -26.86 -14.27
CA VAL A 566 8.76 -26.65 -12.87
C VAL A 566 10.27 -26.89 -12.79
N GLU A 567 11.04 -25.82 -12.73
CA GLU A 567 12.49 -25.88 -12.66
C GLU A 567 12.94 -26.52 -11.33
N GLY A 568 13.65 -27.65 -11.40
CA GLY A 568 14.04 -28.41 -10.21
C GLY A 568 12.93 -29.29 -9.63
N GLY A 569 11.80 -29.43 -10.32
CA GLY A 569 10.67 -30.23 -9.87
C GLY A 569 10.95 -31.74 -9.87
N PRO A 570 10.30 -32.51 -8.97
CA PRO A 570 10.44 -33.96 -8.90
C PRO A 570 9.85 -34.64 -10.14
N SER A 571 10.42 -35.78 -10.51
CA SER A 571 10.01 -36.53 -11.71
C SER A 571 8.59 -37.11 -11.62
N ASP A 572 8.08 -37.32 -10.43
CA ASP A 572 6.75 -37.84 -10.09
C ASP A 572 5.76 -36.74 -9.70
N LEU A 573 6.07 -35.48 -10.03
CA LEU A 573 5.20 -34.33 -9.73
C LEU A 573 3.84 -34.51 -10.41
N MET A 574 2.77 -34.43 -9.63
CA MET A 574 1.41 -34.36 -10.15
C MET A 574 1.00 -32.88 -10.32
N VAL A 575 0.48 -32.53 -11.49
CA VAL A 575 -0.03 -31.19 -11.82
C VAL A 575 -1.52 -31.27 -12.12
N ILE A 576 -2.32 -30.41 -11.50
CA ILE A 576 -3.77 -30.28 -11.74
C ILE A 576 -4.14 -28.84 -12.10
N ALA A 577 -5.19 -28.67 -12.90
CA ALA A 577 -5.68 -27.36 -13.35
C ALA A 577 -7.23 -27.29 -13.27
N PRO A 578 -7.80 -27.31 -12.05
CA PRO A 578 -9.24 -27.49 -11.87
C PRO A 578 -10.11 -26.38 -12.44
N GLY A 579 -9.61 -25.17 -12.58
CA GLY A 579 -10.33 -24.07 -13.21
C GLY A 579 -10.47 -24.22 -14.74
N LEU A 580 -9.62 -25.03 -15.37
CA LEU A 580 -9.65 -25.32 -16.81
C LEU A 580 -10.32 -26.67 -17.11
N ASP A 581 -9.90 -27.69 -16.37
CA ASP A 581 -10.41 -29.07 -16.49
C ASP A 581 -10.24 -29.76 -15.14
N SER A 582 -11.37 -30.02 -14.45
CA SER A 582 -11.38 -30.63 -13.12
C SER A 582 -10.92 -32.09 -13.09
N THR A 583 -10.82 -32.73 -14.26
CA THR A 583 -10.37 -34.14 -14.41
C THR A 583 -8.92 -34.26 -14.83
N PHE A 584 -8.28 -33.17 -15.20
CA PHE A 584 -6.90 -33.14 -15.67
C PHE A 584 -5.91 -33.52 -14.56
N GLN A 585 -5.02 -34.44 -14.89
CA GLN A 585 -3.86 -34.81 -14.09
C GLN A 585 -2.66 -34.92 -15.02
N GLY A 586 -1.70 -34.02 -14.90
CA GLY A 586 -0.43 -34.03 -15.58
C GLY A 586 0.66 -34.67 -14.71
N GLU A 587 1.59 -35.39 -15.31
CA GLU A 587 2.70 -36.04 -14.61
C GLU A 587 4.05 -35.45 -15.03
N GLY A 588 4.93 -35.30 -14.04
CA GLY A 588 6.29 -34.81 -14.23
C GLY A 588 6.43 -33.27 -14.18
N PRO A 589 7.70 -32.79 -14.15
CA PRO A 589 8.00 -31.38 -13.96
C PRO A 589 7.78 -30.53 -15.23
N MET A 590 7.51 -31.14 -16.38
CA MET A 590 7.20 -30.43 -17.63
C MET A 590 6.22 -31.23 -18.48
N GLY A 591 5.36 -30.51 -19.19
CA GLY A 591 4.41 -31.13 -20.11
C GLY A 591 3.60 -30.15 -20.91
N GLU A 592 2.87 -30.70 -21.88
CA GLU A 592 1.88 -29.99 -22.69
C GLU A 592 0.67 -30.92 -22.88
N GLN A 593 -0.53 -30.39 -22.62
CA GLN A 593 -1.75 -31.17 -22.75
C GLN A 593 -2.90 -30.30 -23.29
N LEU A 594 -3.57 -30.83 -24.30
CA LEU A 594 -4.84 -30.28 -24.78
C LEU A 594 -5.95 -30.82 -23.88
N LEU A 595 -6.57 -29.92 -23.14
CA LEU A 595 -7.59 -30.21 -22.12
C LEU A 595 -8.98 -30.43 -22.74
N ALA A 596 -9.95 -30.84 -21.92
CA ALA A 596 -11.34 -30.93 -22.33
C ALA A 596 -11.88 -29.60 -22.85
N PRO A 597 -12.85 -29.58 -23.76
CA PRO A 597 -13.53 -28.34 -24.15
C PRO A 597 -14.07 -27.62 -22.92
N ALA A 598 -13.86 -26.31 -22.84
CA ALA A 598 -14.48 -25.50 -21.79
C ALA A 598 -16.00 -25.63 -21.89
N ALA A 599 -16.68 -25.80 -20.76
CA ALA A 599 -18.14 -25.83 -20.73
C ALA A 599 -18.69 -24.57 -21.43
N PRO A 600 -19.70 -24.70 -22.32
CA PRO A 600 -20.30 -23.54 -22.94
C PRO A 600 -20.86 -22.65 -21.86
N GLN A 601 -20.37 -21.41 -21.80
CA GLN A 601 -20.94 -20.41 -20.91
C GLN A 601 -22.35 -20.12 -21.39
N ASN A 602 -23.33 -20.34 -20.53
CA ASN A 602 -24.69 -19.86 -20.77
C ASN A 602 -24.64 -18.33 -20.75
N HIS A 603 -24.37 -17.75 -21.92
CA HIS A 603 -24.71 -16.37 -22.18
C HIS A 603 -26.23 -16.26 -22.28
N ASP A 604 -26.94 -16.34 -21.16
CA ASP A 604 -28.28 -15.76 -21.02
C ASP A 604 -28.14 -14.23 -21.04
N VAL A 605 -27.59 -13.76 -22.15
CA VAL A 605 -27.59 -12.36 -22.52
C VAL A 605 -28.94 -12.07 -23.13
N TRP A 606 -29.81 -11.44 -22.35
CA TRP A 606 -30.99 -10.74 -22.85
C TRP A 606 -31.93 -11.56 -23.73
N ALA A 607 -32.72 -12.45 -23.17
CA ALA A 607 -34.06 -12.67 -23.67
C ALA A 607 -34.88 -11.40 -23.35
N PRO A 608 -35.36 -10.63 -24.35
CA PRO A 608 -36.31 -9.57 -24.04
C PRO A 608 -37.52 -10.24 -23.42
N SER A 609 -37.89 -9.83 -22.21
CA SER A 609 -39.11 -10.28 -21.56
C SER A 609 -40.27 -9.88 -22.46
N ASP A 610 -40.85 -10.86 -23.18
CA ASP A 610 -42.15 -10.76 -23.82
C ASP A 610 -43.21 -10.55 -22.72
N GLN A 611 -43.36 -9.33 -22.26
CA GLN A 611 -44.55 -8.92 -21.54
C GLN A 611 -45.64 -8.73 -22.57
N GLY A 612 -46.44 -9.79 -22.71
CA GLY A 612 -47.68 -9.77 -23.49
C GLY A 612 -48.58 -8.60 -23.05
N GLY A 613 -48.57 -7.56 -23.83
CA GLY A 613 -49.52 -6.48 -23.72
C GLY A 613 -50.90 -6.93 -24.19
N THR A 614 -51.78 -7.23 -23.24
CA THR A 614 -53.21 -7.31 -23.51
C THR A 614 -53.70 -5.92 -23.88
N SER A 615 -54.03 -5.74 -25.17
CA SER A 615 -54.72 -4.56 -25.66
C SER A 615 -56.15 -4.53 -25.10
N SER A 616 -56.46 -3.61 -24.20
CA SER A 616 -57.81 -3.18 -23.91
C SER A 616 -58.15 -1.95 -24.75
N SER A 617 -59.00 -2.17 -25.72
CA SER A 617 -59.68 -1.10 -26.50
C SER A 617 -60.61 -0.32 -25.56
N GLY A 618 -60.28 0.92 -25.24
CA GLY A 618 -61.15 1.89 -24.60
C GLY A 618 -61.54 2.97 -25.59
N SER A 619 -62.77 2.93 -26.06
CA SER A 619 -63.42 3.98 -26.84
C SER A 619 -63.65 5.21 -26.00
N PHE A 620 -63.25 6.39 -26.51
CA PHE A 620 -63.74 7.68 -26.01
C PHE A 620 -64.68 8.32 -27.04
N SER A 621 -65.85 8.60 -26.53
CA SER A 621 -66.82 9.56 -27.12
C SER A 621 -66.44 10.97 -26.68
#